data_ab785af1d8cac257cef52b8c81d5d212
#
_entry.id   ab785af1d8cac257cef52b8c81d5d212
#
_cell.length_a   1.000
_cell.length_b   1.000
_cell.length_c   1.000
_cell.angle_alpha   90.00
_cell.angle_beta   90.00
_cell.angle_gamma   90.00
#
_symmetry.space_group_name_H-M   'P 1'
#
loop_
_entity.id
_entity.type
_entity.pdbx_description
1 polymer ?
#
loop_
_entity_poly.entity_id
_entity_poly.type
_entity_poly.pdbx_seq_one_letter_code
_entity_poly.pdbx_strand_id
1 'polypeptide(L)'
;MASIHKDILIDAHPDKVWAAVRDFGSVHRRLAPGFVTNARLDGEARIVTFANGTVARELLVDCDEPRRRLVYAIISERVKHYSASVQVLADGEAHARLIWIVDVLPNEVAPYIDGQMDQAAVAMQKALGRIGGKIPSGLQP
;
A
#
# COMPACT_ATOMS: atom_id res chain seq x y z
N MET A 1 7.55 16.32 11.93
CA MET A 1 7.22 15.27 10.95
C MET A 1 5.87 14.68 11.32
N ALA A 2 5.00 14.54 10.36
CA ALA A 2 3.73 13.87 10.59
C ALA A 2 3.86 12.39 10.26
N SER A 3 3.24 11.55 11.08
CA SER A 3 3.22 10.10 10.90
C SER A 3 1.77 9.64 10.82
N ILE A 4 1.41 8.99 9.72
CA ILE A 4 0.05 8.56 9.43
C ILE A 4 0.02 7.05 9.47
N HIS A 5 -0.86 6.48 10.28
CA HIS A 5 -0.98 5.04 10.49
C HIS A 5 -2.33 4.55 9.99
N LYS A 6 -2.32 3.49 9.20
CA LYS A 6 -3.54 2.78 8.80
C LYS A 6 -3.40 1.30 9.19
N ASP A 7 -4.41 0.77 9.83
CA ASP A 7 -4.54 -0.63 10.19
C ASP A 7 -5.69 -1.19 9.36
N ILE A 8 -5.36 -1.92 8.29
CA ILE A 8 -6.32 -2.33 7.27
C ILE A 8 -6.59 -3.81 7.43
N LEU A 9 -7.82 -4.16 7.75
CA LEU A 9 -8.23 -5.57 7.84
C LEU A 9 -8.48 -6.10 6.42
N ILE A 10 -7.84 -7.21 6.09
CA ILE A 10 -7.94 -7.85 4.78
C ILE A 10 -8.53 -9.25 4.93
N ASP A 11 -9.59 -9.53 4.19
CA ASP A 11 -10.24 -10.84 4.16
C ASP A 11 -9.51 -11.76 3.18
N ALA A 12 -8.28 -12.09 3.52
CA ALA A 12 -7.44 -13.01 2.76
C ALA A 12 -6.32 -13.55 3.65
N HIS A 13 -5.81 -14.72 3.29
CA HIS A 13 -4.71 -15.34 4.02
C HIS A 13 -3.46 -14.45 3.97
N PRO A 14 -2.71 -14.32 5.10
CA PRO A 14 -1.52 -13.46 5.14
C PRO A 14 -0.49 -13.76 4.04
N ASP A 15 -0.32 -15.02 3.65
CA ASP A 15 0.62 -15.40 2.60
C ASP A 15 0.26 -14.74 1.27
N LYS A 16 -1.02 -14.70 0.94
CA LYS A 16 -1.51 -14.08 -0.30
C LYS A 16 -1.38 -12.56 -0.26
N VAL A 17 -1.65 -11.97 0.89
CA VAL A 17 -1.52 -10.51 1.07
C VAL A 17 -0.05 -10.12 0.94
N TRP A 18 0.84 -10.84 1.58
CA TRP A 18 2.27 -10.55 1.47
C TRP A 18 2.79 -10.75 0.05
N ALA A 19 2.33 -11.80 -0.65
CA ALA A 19 2.72 -12.02 -2.04
C ALA A 19 2.35 -10.83 -2.93
N ALA A 20 1.22 -10.19 -2.69
CA ALA A 20 0.80 -8.99 -3.42
C ALA A 20 1.63 -7.77 -3.04
N VAL A 21 1.91 -7.58 -1.75
CA VAL A 21 2.69 -6.43 -1.25
C VAL A 21 4.13 -6.49 -1.77
N ARG A 22 4.76 -7.65 -1.70
CA ARG A 22 6.17 -7.80 -2.09
C ARG A 22 6.40 -7.68 -3.60
N ASP A 23 5.37 -7.84 -4.40
CA ASP A 23 5.46 -7.72 -5.86
C ASP A 23 5.44 -6.23 -6.25
N PHE A 24 6.59 -5.60 -6.06
CA PHE A 24 6.76 -4.15 -6.09
C PHE A 24 6.34 -3.51 -7.41
N GLY A 25 6.57 -4.18 -8.52
CA GLY A 25 6.21 -3.68 -9.86
C GLY A 25 4.76 -3.92 -10.25
N SER A 26 3.96 -4.60 -9.43
CA SER A 26 2.58 -4.97 -9.76
C SER A 26 1.55 -4.35 -8.82
N VAL A 27 1.88 -3.23 -8.18
CA VAL A 27 1.00 -2.55 -7.23
C VAL A 27 -0.33 -2.16 -7.87
N HIS A 28 -0.33 -1.81 -9.15
CA HIS A 28 -1.54 -1.41 -9.89
C HIS A 28 -2.46 -2.58 -10.23
N ARG A 29 -1.95 -3.81 -10.19
CA ARG A 29 -2.74 -5.01 -10.52
C ARG A 29 -3.08 -5.84 -9.30
N ARG A 30 -2.14 -5.96 -8.36
CA ARG A 30 -2.23 -6.91 -7.25
C ARG A 30 -2.59 -6.28 -5.93
N LEU A 31 -2.28 -5.00 -5.72
CA LEU A 31 -2.44 -4.39 -4.41
C LEU A 31 -3.53 -3.32 -4.38
N ALA A 32 -3.44 -2.32 -5.25
CA ALA A 32 -4.35 -1.18 -5.21
C ALA A 32 -4.88 -0.79 -6.60
N PRO A 33 -5.50 -1.76 -7.33
CA PRO A 33 -6.06 -1.45 -8.66
C PRO A 33 -7.15 -0.40 -8.55
N GLY A 34 -7.16 0.51 -9.52
CA GLY A 34 -8.10 1.63 -9.55
C GLY A 34 -7.57 2.87 -8.83
N PHE A 35 -6.90 2.71 -7.71
CA PHE A 35 -6.18 3.80 -7.05
C PHE A 35 -4.84 4.07 -7.75
N VAL A 36 -4.11 3.02 -8.06
CA VAL A 36 -2.91 3.07 -8.90
C VAL A 36 -3.30 2.50 -10.27
N THR A 37 -3.11 3.30 -11.31
CA THR A 37 -3.52 2.92 -12.67
C THR A 37 -2.40 2.30 -13.49
N ASN A 38 -1.15 2.59 -13.15
CA ASN A 38 0.01 2.00 -13.81
C ASN A 38 1.20 1.97 -12.86
N ALA A 39 2.06 0.98 -13.04
CA ALA A 39 3.33 0.89 -12.34
C ALA A 39 4.34 0.16 -13.23
N ARG A 40 5.61 0.57 -13.15
CA ARG A 40 6.71 -0.11 -13.83
C ARG A 40 7.96 -0.02 -12.99
N LEU A 41 8.79 -1.04 -13.08
CA LEU A 41 10.07 -1.04 -12.39
C LEU A 41 11.09 -0.19 -13.17
N ASP A 42 11.94 0.49 -12.42
CA ASP A 42 13.05 1.29 -12.94
C ASP A 42 14.20 1.15 -11.95
N GLY A 43 15.07 0.15 -12.18
CA GLY A 43 16.10 -0.22 -11.22
C GLY A 43 15.49 -0.66 -9.90
N GLU A 44 15.91 -0.06 -8.79
CA GLU A 44 15.38 -0.33 -7.46
C GLU A 44 14.11 0.49 -7.14
N ALA A 45 13.61 1.25 -8.11
CA ALA A 45 12.42 2.05 -7.96
C ALA A 45 11.27 1.48 -8.75
N ARG A 46 10.07 1.94 -8.42
CA ARG A 46 8.90 1.81 -9.30
C ARG A 46 8.39 3.20 -9.62
N ILE A 47 7.89 3.36 -10.83
CA ILE A 47 7.22 4.58 -11.27
C ILE A 47 5.73 4.28 -11.24
N VAL A 48 5.00 4.95 -10.38
CA VAL A 48 3.56 4.73 -10.21
C VAL A 48 2.77 5.92 -10.72
N THR A 49 1.66 5.63 -11.39
CA THR A 49 0.69 6.62 -11.82
C THR A 49 -0.59 6.40 -11.02
N PHE A 50 -1.05 7.43 -10.35
CA PHE A 50 -2.28 7.38 -9.56
C PHE A 50 -3.50 7.77 -10.41
N ALA A 51 -4.69 7.40 -9.94
CA ALA A 51 -5.94 7.69 -10.65
C ALA A 51 -6.14 9.19 -10.92
N ASN A 52 -5.62 10.06 -10.05
CA ASN A 52 -5.69 11.51 -10.24
C ASN A 52 -4.65 12.06 -11.24
N GLY A 53 -3.87 11.18 -11.88
CA GLY A 53 -2.85 11.56 -12.86
C GLY A 53 -1.48 11.87 -12.28
N THR A 54 -1.34 11.95 -10.98
CA THR A 54 -0.04 12.17 -10.33
C THR A 54 0.89 10.98 -10.56
N VAL A 55 2.16 11.26 -10.82
CA VAL A 55 3.20 10.26 -10.99
C VAL A 55 4.20 10.39 -9.86
N ALA A 56 4.59 9.28 -9.26
CA ALA A 56 5.59 9.25 -8.21
C ALA A 56 6.66 8.20 -8.49
N ARG A 57 7.89 8.51 -8.10
CA ARG A 57 9.00 7.56 -8.11
C ARG A 57 9.22 7.05 -6.68
N GLU A 58 8.99 5.77 -6.47
CA GLU A 58 9.08 5.13 -5.17
C GLU A 58 10.29 4.20 -5.14
N LEU A 59 11.26 4.53 -4.29
CA LEU A 59 12.46 3.72 -4.11
C LEU A 59 12.19 2.60 -3.12
N LEU A 60 12.57 1.38 -3.49
CA LEU A 60 12.54 0.26 -2.56
C LEU A 60 13.70 0.42 -1.58
N VAL A 61 13.38 0.56 -0.30
CA VAL A 61 14.37 0.68 0.76
C VAL A 61 14.71 -0.67 1.36
N ASP A 62 13.67 -1.49 1.64
CA ASP A 62 13.84 -2.80 2.25
C ASP A 62 12.65 -3.70 1.94
N CYS A 63 12.93 -4.99 1.80
CA CYS A 63 11.90 -6.02 1.69
C CYS A 63 12.30 -7.15 2.63
N ASP A 64 11.69 -7.17 3.81
CA ASP A 64 12.01 -8.10 4.89
C ASP A 64 11.02 -9.26 4.86
N GLU A 65 11.44 -10.37 4.25
CA GLU A 65 10.58 -11.56 4.10
C GLU A 65 10.16 -12.17 5.43
N PRO A 66 11.07 -12.36 6.41
CA PRO A 66 10.67 -12.94 7.69
C PRO A 66 9.64 -12.10 8.45
N ARG A 67 9.74 -10.78 8.39
CA ARG A 67 8.81 -9.87 9.05
C ARG A 67 7.64 -9.47 8.18
N ARG A 68 7.67 -9.82 6.89
CA ARG A 68 6.65 -9.41 5.90
C ARG A 68 6.45 -7.91 5.92
N ARG A 69 7.57 -7.19 5.81
CA ARG A 69 7.59 -5.74 5.88
C ARG A 69 8.35 -5.16 4.69
N LEU A 70 7.69 -4.28 3.95
CA LEU A 70 8.28 -3.60 2.81
C LEU A 70 8.37 -2.11 3.14
N VAL A 71 9.52 -1.49 2.84
CA VAL A 71 9.76 -0.07 3.08
C VAL A 71 10.13 0.59 1.77
N TYR A 72 9.51 1.73 1.50
CA TYR A 72 9.83 2.52 0.33
C TYR A 72 9.87 4.01 0.68
N ALA A 73 10.50 4.79 -0.18
CA ALA A 73 10.64 6.23 -0.01
C ALA A 73 10.34 6.94 -1.31
N ILE A 74 9.74 8.13 -1.20
CA ILE A 74 9.55 9.01 -2.36
C ILE A 74 10.54 10.15 -2.23
N ILE A 75 11.33 10.36 -3.29
CA ILE A 75 12.23 11.51 -3.41
C ILE A 75 11.61 12.45 -4.43
N SER A 76 11.18 13.63 -3.97
CA SER A 76 10.45 14.57 -4.78
C SER A 76 10.72 15.99 -4.28
N GLU A 77 10.58 16.95 -5.18
CA GLU A 77 10.65 18.37 -4.81
C GLU A 77 9.41 18.81 -4.04
N ARG A 78 8.32 18.07 -4.10
CA ARG A 78 7.05 18.41 -3.45
C ARG A 78 7.03 18.11 -1.96
N VAL A 79 7.86 17.18 -1.52
CA VAL A 79 7.95 16.77 -0.11
C VAL A 79 9.40 16.78 0.32
N LYS A 80 9.65 17.23 1.54
CA LYS A 80 11.00 17.22 2.11
C LYS A 80 11.40 15.84 2.59
N HIS A 81 10.41 15.05 3.00
CA HIS A 81 10.60 13.69 3.45
C HIS A 81 9.34 12.90 3.17
N TYR A 82 9.48 11.69 2.66
CA TYR A 82 8.39 10.72 2.55
C TYR A 82 8.99 9.34 2.64
N SER A 83 8.68 8.63 3.70
CA SER A 83 9.00 7.22 3.83
C SER A 83 7.75 6.45 4.28
N ALA A 84 7.64 5.22 3.82
CA ALA A 84 6.48 4.40 4.08
C ALA A 84 6.90 2.98 4.42
N SER A 85 6.16 2.34 5.29
CA SER A 85 6.30 0.91 5.55
C SER A 85 4.94 0.24 5.46
N VAL A 86 4.95 -0.97 4.91
CA VAL A 86 3.78 -1.84 4.82
C VAL A 86 4.16 -3.16 5.44
N GLN A 87 3.47 -3.56 6.49
CA GLN A 87 3.71 -4.83 7.15
C GLN A 87 2.43 -5.68 7.15
N VAL A 88 2.58 -6.96 6.86
CA VAL A 88 1.47 -7.91 6.86
C VAL A 88 1.55 -8.77 8.11
N LEU A 89 0.49 -8.73 8.90
CA LEU A 89 0.34 -9.51 10.12
C LEU A 89 -0.81 -10.50 9.96
N ALA A 90 -0.68 -11.66 10.59
CA ALA A 90 -1.78 -12.62 10.65
C ALA A 90 -2.85 -12.10 11.62
N ASP A 91 -4.13 -12.32 11.26
CA ASP A 91 -5.27 -12.05 12.12
C ASP A 91 -6.16 -13.28 12.11
N GLY A 92 -5.81 -14.25 12.94
CA GLY A 92 -6.38 -15.59 12.88
C GLY A 92 -5.77 -16.40 11.74
N GLU A 93 -6.47 -17.46 11.32
CA GLU A 93 -5.93 -18.39 10.32
C GLU A 93 -6.18 -17.94 8.88
N ALA A 94 -7.21 -17.12 8.65
CA ALA A 94 -7.69 -16.83 7.30
C ALA A 94 -7.69 -15.35 6.95
N HIS A 95 -7.29 -14.48 7.86
CA HIS A 95 -7.33 -13.03 7.67
C HIS A 95 -5.97 -12.41 7.95
N ALA A 96 -5.79 -11.20 7.44
CA ALA A 96 -4.56 -10.44 7.63
C ALA A 96 -4.87 -9.00 8.03
N ARG A 97 -3.91 -8.38 8.71
CA ARG A 97 -3.87 -6.93 8.90
C ARG A 97 -2.71 -6.38 8.12
N LEU A 98 -2.95 -5.33 7.41
CA LEU A 98 -1.94 -4.59 6.68
C LEU A 98 -1.71 -3.29 7.43
N ILE A 99 -0.53 -3.15 8.02
CA ILE A 99 -0.16 -1.97 8.79
C ILE A 99 0.66 -1.06 7.87
N TRP A 100 0.09 0.08 7.53
CA TRP A 100 0.70 1.03 6.61
C TRP A 100 0.99 2.34 7.34
N ILE A 101 2.26 2.70 7.38
CA ILE A 101 2.74 3.89 8.07
C ILE A 101 3.48 4.77 7.08
N VAL A 102 3.10 6.04 7.02
CA VAL A 102 3.77 7.04 6.20
C VAL A 102 4.26 8.16 7.09
N ASP A 103 5.55 8.46 7.01
CA ASP A 103 6.17 9.60 7.68
C ASP A 103 6.47 10.67 6.64
N VAL A 104 6.00 11.88 6.85
CA VAL A 104 6.01 12.91 5.83
C VAL A 104 6.38 14.29 6.40
N LEU A 105 7.10 15.08 5.59
CA LEU A 105 7.40 16.49 5.80
C LEU A 105 7.13 17.24 4.49
N PRO A 106 6.62 18.46 4.52
CA PRO A 106 6.18 19.21 5.70
C PRO A 106 4.86 18.67 6.24
N ASN A 107 4.54 19.01 7.49
CA ASN A 107 3.32 18.52 8.16
C ASN A 107 2.04 18.90 7.42
N GLU A 108 2.05 20.02 6.70
CA GLU A 108 0.89 20.53 5.97
C GLU A 108 0.38 19.59 4.89
N VAL A 109 1.21 18.67 4.38
CA VAL A 109 0.76 17.72 3.36
C VAL A 109 0.05 16.51 3.96
N ALA A 110 0.12 16.32 5.28
CA ALA A 110 -0.42 15.13 5.93
C ALA A 110 -1.92 14.91 5.70
N PRO A 111 -2.80 15.94 5.78
CA PRO A 111 -4.22 15.71 5.52
C PRO A 111 -4.49 15.17 4.10
N TYR A 112 -3.77 15.65 3.11
CA TYR A 112 -3.89 15.15 1.73
C TYR A 112 -3.45 13.69 1.65
N ILE A 113 -2.30 13.37 2.23
CA ILE A 113 -1.76 12.00 2.23
C ILE A 113 -2.70 11.06 2.98
N ASP A 114 -3.23 11.48 4.12
CA ASP A 114 -4.19 10.70 4.90
C ASP A 114 -5.41 10.31 4.05
N GLY A 115 -5.99 11.27 3.34
CA GLY A 115 -7.13 11.02 2.45
C GLY A 115 -6.79 10.06 1.31
N GLN A 116 -5.59 10.19 0.72
CA GLN A 116 -5.11 9.28 -0.31
C GLN A 116 -4.92 7.87 0.24
N MET A 117 -4.38 7.74 1.43
CA MET A 117 -4.21 6.44 2.09
C MET A 117 -5.56 5.76 2.35
N ASP A 118 -6.58 6.52 2.74
CA ASP A 118 -7.93 5.97 2.94
C ASP A 118 -8.50 5.41 1.64
N GLN A 119 -8.34 6.12 0.53
CA GLN A 119 -8.80 5.64 -0.78
C GLN A 119 -8.04 4.39 -1.21
N ALA A 120 -6.73 4.38 -1.02
CA ALA A 120 -5.91 3.22 -1.33
C ALA A 120 -6.31 2.01 -0.46
N ALA A 121 -6.60 2.22 0.82
CA ALA A 121 -7.03 1.15 1.72
C ALA A 121 -8.30 0.46 1.23
N VAL A 122 -9.27 1.23 0.75
CA VAL A 122 -10.50 0.67 0.16
C VAL A 122 -10.19 -0.17 -1.07
N ALA A 123 -9.30 0.33 -1.94
CA ALA A 123 -8.89 -0.41 -3.14
C ALA A 123 -8.18 -1.72 -2.77
N MET A 124 -7.32 -1.69 -1.75
CA MET A 124 -6.62 -2.88 -1.25
C MET A 124 -7.59 -3.92 -0.70
N GLN A 125 -8.55 -3.51 0.10
CA GLN A 125 -9.56 -4.41 0.66
C GLN A 125 -10.38 -5.09 -0.44
N LYS A 126 -10.77 -4.34 -1.47
CA LYS A 126 -11.52 -4.90 -2.60
C LYS A 126 -10.69 -5.89 -3.41
N ALA A 127 -9.46 -5.53 -3.73
CA ALA A 127 -8.59 -6.36 -4.55
C ALA A 127 -8.15 -7.62 -3.82
N LEU A 128 -7.68 -7.47 -2.58
CA LEU A 128 -7.10 -8.58 -1.80
C LEU A 128 -8.17 -9.50 -1.23
N GLY A 129 -9.32 -8.96 -0.85
CA GLY A 129 -10.44 -9.78 -0.40
C GLY A 129 -10.93 -10.74 -1.47
N ARG A 130 -10.80 -10.39 -2.76
CA ARG A 130 -11.13 -11.26 -3.89
C ARG A 130 -10.14 -12.38 -4.12
N ILE A 131 -8.91 -12.25 -3.63
CA ILE A 131 -7.90 -13.31 -3.74
C ILE A 131 -8.37 -14.55 -3.00
N GLY A 132 -9.10 -14.38 -1.89
CA GLY A 132 -9.71 -15.47 -1.16
C GLY A 132 -10.97 -16.03 -1.80
N GLY A 133 -11.44 -15.45 -2.91
CA GLY A 133 -12.64 -15.89 -3.61
C GLY A 133 -13.94 -15.47 -2.94
N LYS A 134 -13.87 -14.63 -1.91
CA LYS A 134 -15.05 -14.19 -1.16
C LYS A 134 -15.02 -12.70 -0.92
N ILE A 135 -16.16 -12.06 -1.14
CA ILE A 135 -16.39 -10.71 -0.65
C ILE A 135 -17.12 -10.86 0.69
N PRO A 136 -16.65 -10.25 1.78
CA PRO A 136 -17.36 -10.31 3.04
C PRO A 136 -18.80 -9.85 2.88
N SER A 137 -19.75 -10.55 3.50
CA SER A 137 -21.17 -10.28 3.29
C SER A 137 -21.59 -8.87 3.69
N GLY A 138 -20.90 -8.25 4.65
CA GLY A 138 -21.14 -6.85 5.00
C GLY A 138 -20.73 -5.83 3.95
N LEU A 139 -19.99 -6.25 2.92
CA LEU A 139 -19.54 -5.40 1.80
C LEU A 139 -20.32 -5.65 0.53
N GLN A 140 -21.20 -6.62 0.52
CA GLN A 140 -22.05 -6.88 -0.62
C GLN A 140 -23.17 -5.83 -0.66
N PRO A 141 -23.40 -5.27 -1.84
CA PRO A 141 -24.50 -4.32 -1.98
C PRO A 141 -25.85 -4.95 -1.71
#